data_2be5ec9b65a0c36b3a8094fb2e2b32e2
#
_entry.id   2be5ec9b65a0c36b3a8094fb2e2b32e2
#
_cell.length_a   1.000
_cell.length_b   1.000
_cell.length_c   1.000
_cell.angle_alpha   90.00
_cell.angle_beta   90.00
_cell.angle_gamma   90.00
#
_symmetry.space_group_name_H-M   'P 1'
#
loop_
_entity.id
_entity.type
_entity.pdbx_description
1 polymer ?
#
loop_
_entity_poly.entity_id
_entity_poly.type
_entity_poly.pdbx_seq_one_letter_code
_entity_poly.pdbx_strand_id
1 'polypeptide(L)'
;AEIRSHSMEKLAAEVTHMEQCCKEAVEEMGACYEMKHEMAYPVLSLEEDCELIQDTVNAMAEERITANKMIIGGGSDANVLAGHGYKSVILGCGMINVHTVEEALDTDETWKVTKVLRRLMGAE
;
A
#
# COMPACT_ATOMS: atom_id res chain seq x y z
N ALA A 1 -3.64 15.23 10.65
CA ALA A 1 -2.47 14.35 10.76
C ALA A 1 -2.79 12.99 10.18
N GLU A 2 -1.77 12.22 9.82
CA GLU A 2 -1.89 10.85 9.31
C GLU A 2 -0.82 9.99 9.97
N ILE A 3 -1.21 8.77 10.36
CA ILE A 3 -0.32 7.76 10.92
C ILE A 3 -0.42 6.51 10.04
N ARG A 4 0.72 5.92 9.67
CA ARG A 4 0.79 4.70 8.87
C ARG A 4 1.67 3.67 9.55
N SER A 5 1.24 2.42 9.56
CA SER A 5 2.03 1.28 10.04
C SER A 5 1.56 -0.01 9.40
N HIS A 6 2.48 -0.94 9.16
CA HIS A 6 2.16 -2.33 8.81
C HIS A 6 1.80 -3.19 10.04
N SER A 7 1.91 -2.64 11.26
CA SER A 7 1.52 -3.29 12.51
C SER A 7 0.35 -2.56 13.13
N MET A 8 -0.76 -3.25 13.34
CA MET A 8 -1.94 -2.71 14.00
C MET A 8 -1.64 -2.31 15.46
N GLU A 9 -0.78 -3.05 16.14
CA GLU A 9 -0.35 -2.74 17.50
C GLU A 9 0.42 -1.41 17.56
N LYS A 10 1.40 -1.24 16.66
CA LYS A 10 2.16 0.02 16.57
C LYS A 10 1.27 1.19 16.17
N LEU A 11 0.30 0.96 15.27
CA LEU A 11 -0.63 1.99 14.86
C LEU A 11 -1.48 2.48 16.04
N ALA A 12 -2.03 1.55 16.83
CA ALA A 12 -2.82 1.88 18.02
C ALA A 12 -1.98 2.61 19.09
N ALA A 13 -0.74 2.18 19.31
CA ALA A 13 0.17 2.82 20.24
C ALA A 13 0.47 4.27 19.83
N GLU A 14 0.69 4.51 18.53
CA GLU A 14 1.00 5.85 18.02
C GLU A 14 -0.21 6.79 18.09
N VAL A 15 -1.44 6.30 17.85
CA VAL A 15 -2.67 7.07 18.05
C VAL A 15 -2.79 7.51 19.53
N THR A 16 -2.56 6.58 20.46
CA THR A 16 -2.59 6.87 21.90
C THR A 16 -1.51 7.89 22.29
N HIS A 17 -0.31 7.74 21.75
CA HIS A 17 0.78 8.69 22.00
C HIS A 17 0.46 10.08 21.48
N MET A 18 -0.06 10.20 20.26
CA MET A 18 -0.49 11.48 19.69
C MET A 18 -1.58 12.15 20.54
N GLU A 19 -2.56 11.37 21.03
CA GLU A 19 -3.61 11.88 21.91
C GLU A 19 -3.03 12.43 23.23
N GLN A 20 -2.06 11.71 23.81
CA GLN A 20 -1.38 12.15 25.01
C GLN A 20 -0.60 13.46 24.80
N CYS A 21 0.15 13.56 23.71
CA CYS A 21 0.86 14.80 23.36
C CYS A 21 -0.10 15.99 23.19
N CYS A 22 -1.28 15.78 22.58
CA CYS A 22 -2.28 16.82 22.45
C CYS A 22 -2.83 17.26 23.82
N LYS A 23 -3.11 16.32 24.74
CA LYS A 23 -3.56 16.62 26.10
C LYS A 23 -2.54 17.47 26.85
N GLU A 24 -1.28 17.05 26.86
CA GLU A 24 -0.20 17.76 27.54
C GLU A 24 -0.03 19.19 27.00
N ALA A 25 -0.05 19.35 25.67
CA ALA A 25 0.11 20.65 25.04
C ALA A 25 -1.05 21.63 25.37
N VAL A 26 -2.29 21.16 25.39
CA VAL A 26 -3.43 22.04 25.71
C VAL A 26 -3.52 22.37 27.20
N GLU A 27 -3.12 21.46 28.09
CA GLU A 27 -3.02 21.71 29.52
C GLU A 27 -1.98 22.81 29.81
N GLU A 28 -0.82 22.73 29.19
CA GLU A 28 0.25 23.74 29.33
C GLU A 28 -0.19 25.13 28.82
N MET A 29 -0.94 25.15 27.72
CA MET A 29 -1.36 26.39 27.05
C MET A 29 -2.71 26.93 27.54
N GLY A 30 -3.43 26.23 28.41
CA GLY A 30 -4.78 26.60 28.83
C GLY A 30 -5.83 26.59 27.70
N ALA A 31 -5.63 25.69 26.71
CA ALA A 31 -6.47 25.53 25.55
C ALA A 31 -7.40 24.31 25.66
N CYS A 32 -8.21 24.08 24.63
CA CYS A 32 -9.05 22.89 24.49
C CYS A 32 -8.76 22.24 23.14
N TYR A 33 -8.92 20.91 23.04
CA TYR A 33 -8.84 20.21 21.77
C TYR A 33 -9.95 19.16 21.64
N GLU A 34 -10.25 18.81 20.43
CA GLU A 34 -11.07 17.65 20.08
C GLU A 34 -10.27 16.81 19.08
N MET A 35 -10.14 15.51 19.36
CA MET A 35 -9.47 14.56 18.48
C MET A 35 -10.46 13.49 18.05
N LYS A 36 -10.54 13.28 16.72
CA LYS A 36 -11.24 12.16 16.10
C LYS A 36 -10.26 11.42 15.23
N HIS A 37 -10.29 10.11 15.26
CA HIS A 37 -9.49 9.28 14.38
C HIS A 37 -10.36 8.20 13.75
N GLU A 38 -9.99 7.80 12.55
CA GLU A 38 -10.63 6.72 11.80
C GLU A 38 -9.59 5.88 11.07
N MET A 39 -9.90 4.61 10.88
CA MET A 39 -9.11 3.71 10.05
C MET A 39 -9.50 3.92 8.59
N ALA A 40 -8.61 4.50 7.78
CA ALA A 40 -8.88 4.74 6.37
C ALA A 40 -8.95 3.43 5.56
N TYR A 41 -8.07 2.48 5.87
CA TYR A 41 -8.04 1.15 5.25
C TYR A 41 -7.16 0.18 6.07
N PRO A 42 -7.42 -1.15 5.99
CA PRO A 42 -6.61 -2.13 6.69
C PRO A 42 -5.25 -2.37 6.01
N VAL A 43 -4.38 -3.09 6.69
CA VAL A 43 -3.09 -3.53 6.13
C VAL A 43 -3.35 -4.54 5.00
N LEU A 44 -2.70 -4.33 3.86
CA LEU A 44 -2.58 -5.33 2.81
C LEU A 44 -1.35 -6.18 3.08
N SER A 45 -1.57 -7.44 3.42
CA SER A 45 -0.51 -8.43 3.63
C SER A 45 -0.93 -9.77 3.04
N LEU A 46 -0.02 -10.40 2.33
CA LEU A 46 -0.17 -11.75 1.81
C LEU A 46 1.00 -12.60 2.28
N GLU A 47 0.75 -13.88 2.56
CA GLU A 47 1.80 -14.84 2.83
C GLU A 47 2.64 -15.09 1.57
N GLU A 48 3.94 -15.35 1.73
CA GLU A 48 4.85 -15.53 0.61
C GLU A 48 4.50 -16.71 -0.31
N ASP A 49 3.86 -17.73 0.23
CA ASP A 49 3.37 -18.92 -0.48
C ASP A 49 1.97 -18.74 -1.08
N CYS A 50 1.40 -17.55 -0.99
CA CYS A 50 0.10 -17.23 -1.58
C CYS A 50 0.11 -17.50 -3.09
N GLU A 51 -0.85 -18.29 -3.57
CA GLU A 51 -1.01 -18.68 -4.97
C GLU A 51 -0.98 -17.46 -5.91
N LEU A 52 -1.68 -16.37 -5.56
CA LEU A 52 -1.70 -15.14 -6.35
C LEU A 52 -0.31 -14.52 -6.52
N ILE A 53 0.56 -14.59 -5.50
CA ILE A 53 1.95 -14.12 -5.60
C ILE A 53 2.72 -15.05 -6.54
N GLN A 54 2.57 -16.37 -6.40
CA GLN A 54 3.28 -17.33 -7.25
C GLN A 54 2.86 -17.20 -8.71
N ASP A 55 1.57 -17.10 -8.99
CA ASP A 55 1.04 -16.89 -10.34
C ASP A 55 1.56 -15.59 -10.94
N THR A 56 1.60 -14.52 -10.16
CA THR A 56 2.16 -13.23 -10.61
C THR A 56 3.64 -13.34 -10.95
N VAL A 57 4.43 -13.98 -10.09
CA VAL A 57 5.87 -14.21 -10.33
C VAL A 57 6.10 -15.06 -11.59
N ASN A 58 5.30 -16.12 -11.77
CA ASN A 58 5.38 -16.97 -12.94
C ASN A 58 5.04 -16.21 -14.23
N ALA A 59 3.94 -15.44 -14.22
CA ALA A 59 3.55 -14.62 -15.37
C ALA A 59 4.62 -13.56 -15.72
N MET A 60 5.27 -12.96 -14.72
CA MET A 60 6.39 -12.05 -14.91
C MET A 60 7.60 -12.77 -15.55
N ALA A 61 7.93 -13.97 -15.08
CA ALA A 61 9.05 -14.76 -15.61
C ALA A 61 8.82 -15.15 -17.07
N GLU A 62 7.61 -15.50 -17.47
CA GLU A 62 7.25 -15.78 -18.87
C GLU A 62 7.44 -14.56 -19.79
N GLU A 63 7.22 -13.35 -19.27
CA GLU A 63 7.52 -12.09 -19.97
C GLU A 63 8.99 -11.63 -19.80
N ARG A 64 9.85 -12.47 -19.22
CA ARG A 64 11.27 -12.19 -18.94
C ARG A 64 11.49 -11.00 -18.01
N ILE A 65 10.55 -10.79 -17.10
CA ILE A 65 10.62 -9.76 -16.06
C ILE A 65 11.04 -10.43 -14.75
N THR A 66 12.09 -9.93 -14.13
CA THR A 66 12.49 -10.38 -12.79
C THR A 66 11.57 -9.76 -11.76
N ALA A 67 10.86 -10.59 -11.01
CA ALA A 67 10.00 -10.12 -9.92
C ALA A 67 10.85 -9.58 -8.76
N ASN A 68 10.58 -8.35 -8.35
CA ASN A 68 11.17 -7.74 -7.16
C ASN A 68 10.05 -7.45 -6.16
N LYS A 69 9.96 -8.30 -5.12
CA LYS A 69 8.96 -8.13 -4.06
C LYS A 69 9.44 -7.08 -3.07
N MET A 70 8.58 -6.11 -2.75
CA MET A 70 8.90 -5.04 -1.81
C MET A 70 7.69 -4.65 -0.96
N ILE A 71 7.97 -4.14 0.22
CA ILE A 71 6.98 -3.56 1.11
C ILE A 71 6.97 -2.05 0.86
N ILE A 72 5.79 -1.49 0.61
CA ILE A 72 5.62 -0.06 0.36
C ILE A 72 4.76 0.58 1.46
N GLY A 73 5.00 1.85 1.74
CA GLY A 73 4.25 2.62 2.75
C GLY A 73 2.98 3.31 2.21
N GLY A 74 2.73 3.22 0.91
CA GLY A 74 1.54 3.79 0.27
C GLY A 74 0.31 2.90 0.46
N GLY A 75 -0.88 3.52 0.52
CA GLY A 75 -2.15 2.81 0.43
C GLY A 75 -2.70 2.80 -0.99
N SER A 76 -3.57 1.84 -1.28
CA SER A 76 -4.29 1.74 -2.56
C SER A 76 -5.66 1.09 -2.34
N ASP A 77 -6.49 1.07 -3.38
CA ASP A 77 -7.76 0.36 -3.36
C ASP A 77 -7.61 -1.14 -3.04
N ALA A 78 -6.43 -1.72 -3.30
CA ALA A 78 -6.10 -3.08 -2.92
C ALA A 78 -6.20 -3.32 -1.39
N ASN A 79 -5.90 -2.32 -0.58
CA ASN A 79 -6.09 -2.39 0.87
C ASN A 79 -7.57 -2.51 1.25
N VAL A 80 -8.44 -1.75 0.57
CA VAL A 80 -9.89 -1.81 0.78
C VAL A 80 -10.43 -3.18 0.36
N LEU A 81 -10.02 -3.67 -0.80
CA LEU A 81 -10.39 -5.01 -1.28
C LEU A 81 -9.93 -6.12 -0.32
N ALA A 82 -8.70 -6.01 0.22
CA ALA A 82 -8.18 -6.93 1.23
C ALA A 82 -9.04 -6.93 2.51
N GLY A 83 -9.52 -5.76 2.93
CA GLY A 83 -10.45 -5.63 4.06
C GLY A 83 -11.78 -6.35 3.84
N HIS A 84 -12.18 -6.57 2.59
CA HIS A 84 -13.34 -7.36 2.19
C HIS A 84 -13.02 -8.84 1.90
N GLY A 85 -11.80 -9.29 2.20
CA GLY A 85 -11.38 -10.69 2.04
C GLY A 85 -10.86 -11.05 0.64
N TYR A 86 -10.67 -10.07 -0.26
CA TYR A 86 -10.09 -10.32 -1.57
C TYR A 86 -8.56 -10.28 -1.48
N LYS A 87 -7.91 -11.34 -1.97
CA LYS A 87 -6.46 -11.34 -2.14
C LYS A 87 -6.09 -10.36 -3.26
N SER A 88 -5.16 -9.45 -2.99
CA SER A 88 -4.78 -8.41 -3.94
C SER A 88 -3.27 -8.23 -3.96
N VAL A 89 -2.69 -8.08 -5.14
CA VAL A 89 -1.28 -7.75 -5.38
C VAL A 89 -1.20 -6.44 -6.14
N ILE A 90 -0.26 -5.60 -5.76
CA ILE A 90 0.01 -4.33 -6.45
C ILE A 90 1.20 -4.54 -7.38
N LEU A 91 1.05 -4.21 -8.66
CA LEU A 91 2.11 -4.23 -9.64
C LEU A 91 2.61 -2.81 -9.91
N GLY A 92 3.92 -2.60 -9.88
CA GLY A 92 4.51 -1.38 -10.39
C GLY A 92 4.29 -1.28 -11.90
N CYS A 93 3.93 -0.10 -12.38
CA CYS A 93 3.58 0.12 -13.80
C CYS A 93 4.53 1.08 -14.54
N GLY A 94 5.73 1.31 -14.01
CA GLY A 94 6.72 2.20 -14.65
C GLY A 94 6.56 3.68 -14.26
N MET A 95 5.87 3.99 -13.18
CA MET A 95 5.79 5.37 -12.66
C MET A 95 7.13 5.80 -12.07
N ILE A 96 7.55 7.03 -12.41
CA ILE A 96 8.81 7.65 -12.01
C ILE A 96 8.50 8.97 -11.31
N ASN A 97 9.22 9.30 -10.23
CA ASN A 97 9.06 10.55 -9.48
C ASN A 97 7.62 10.83 -9.05
N VAL A 98 6.88 9.78 -8.62
CA VAL A 98 5.48 9.88 -8.21
C VAL A 98 5.26 10.97 -7.17
N HIS A 99 4.14 11.69 -7.30
CA HIS A 99 3.75 12.82 -6.44
C HIS A 99 4.64 14.05 -6.54
N THR A 100 5.37 14.21 -7.64
CA THR A 100 6.17 15.42 -7.92
C THR A 100 5.74 16.07 -9.24
N VAL A 101 6.21 17.29 -9.49
CA VAL A 101 6.01 17.98 -10.78
C VAL A 101 6.79 17.35 -11.93
N GLU A 102 7.71 16.44 -11.62
CA GLU A 102 8.52 15.68 -12.57
C GLU A 102 7.99 14.24 -12.74
N GLU A 103 6.76 13.99 -12.28
CA GLU A 103 6.15 12.68 -12.43
C GLU A 103 6.06 12.29 -13.91
N ALA A 104 6.50 11.09 -14.20
CA ALA A 104 6.53 10.55 -15.55
C ALA A 104 6.13 9.06 -15.55
N LEU A 105 5.78 8.55 -16.72
CA LEU A 105 5.46 7.16 -16.94
C LEU A 105 6.40 6.57 -18.00
N ASP A 106 7.11 5.51 -17.65
CA ASP A 106 7.81 4.67 -18.61
C ASP A 106 6.80 3.77 -19.33
N THR A 107 6.51 4.09 -20.59
CA THR A 107 5.52 3.36 -21.39
C THR A 107 5.95 1.96 -21.75
N ASP A 108 7.26 1.68 -21.84
CA ASP A 108 7.78 0.34 -22.12
C ASP A 108 7.58 -0.57 -20.91
N GLU A 109 7.81 -0.06 -19.69
CA GLU A 109 7.52 -0.80 -18.46
C GLU A 109 6.01 -1.01 -18.29
N THR A 110 5.19 -0.01 -18.58
CA THR A 110 3.72 -0.15 -18.57
C THR A 110 3.26 -1.24 -19.53
N TRP A 111 3.85 -1.30 -20.72
CA TRP A 111 3.53 -2.33 -21.72
C TRP A 111 3.91 -3.73 -21.24
N LYS A 112 5.05 -3.90 -20.57
CA LYS A 112 5.45 -5.17 -19.96
C LYS A 112 4.42 -5.64 -18.92
N VAL A 113 4.01 -4.75 -18.01
CA VAL A 113 3.01 -5.07 -17.00
C VAL A 113 1.66 -5.42 -17.62
N THR A 114 1.27 -4.75 -18.70
CA THR A 114 0.05 -5.09 -19.46
C THR A 114 0.08 -6.53 -19.97
N LYS A 115 1.21 -7.01 -20.45
CA LYS A 115 1.35 -8.43 -20.88
C LYS A 115 1.22 -9.39 -19.69
N VAL A 116 1.81 -9.07 -18.55
CA VAL A 116 1.67 -9.87 -17.32
C VAL A 116 0.20 -9.96 -16.91
N LEU A 117 -0.52 -8.84 -16.89
CA LEU A 117 -1.96 -8.83 -16.56
C LEU A 117 -2.77 -9.67 -17.55
N ARG A 118 -2.51 -9.59 -18.86
CA ARG A 118 -3.18 -10.42 -19.85
C ARG A 118 -3.00 -11.92 -19.56
N ARG A 119 -1.80 -12.35 -19.19
CA ARG A 119 -1.55 -13.75 -18.81
C ARG A 119 -2.33 -14.16 -17.56
N LEU A 120 -2.31 -13.34 -16.52
CA LEU A 120 -3.04 -13.59 -15.29
C LEU A 120 -4.56 -13.69 -15.53
N MET A 121 -5.08 -12.95 -16.50
CA MET A 121 -6.49 -12.99 -16.91
C MET A 121 -6.82 -14.14 -17.86
N GLY A 122 -5.86 -14.95 -18.28
CA GLY A 122 -6.05 -16.00 -19.29
C GLY A 122 -6.40 -15.48 -20.68
N ALA A 123 -6.03 -14.23 -20.98
CA ALA A 123 -6.26 -13.61 -22.28
C ALA A 123 -5.08 -13.86 -23.23
N GLU A 124 -5.31 -14.55 -24.35
CA GLU A 124 -4.32 -14.77 -25.41
C GLU A 124 -4.03 -13.49 -26.23
#